data_104925b5c4da39184c976e077641b592
#
_entry.id   104925b5c4da39184c976e077641b592
#
_cell.length_a   1.000
_cell.length_b   1.000
_cell.length_c   1.000
_cell.angle_alpha   90.00
_cell.angle_beta   90.00
_cell.angle_gamma   90.00
#
_symmetry.space_group_name_H-M   'P 1'
#
loop_
_entity.id
_entity.type
_entity.pdbx_description
1 polymer ?
#
loop_
_entity_poly.entity_id
_entity_poly.type
_entity_poly.pdbx_seq_one_letter_code
_entity_poly.pdbx_strand_id
1 'polypeptide(L)'
;MFKELGSIASLMKNMGNIQGRMGEMSEELKAKRVTGSAGGGMVEVTSNGLGQILSVQIDPTLVEKNEVEMIQDLLPAAINDAIVKSKQLHVESMQDITGAIPGLDKAMAQMTGNDTEDDVEPAE
;
A
#
# COMPACT_ATOMS: atom_id res chain seq x y z
N MET A 1 32.64 -16.84 17.53
CA MET A 1 32.44 -17.55 16.27
C MET A 1 31.08 -18.23 16.17
N PHE A 2 30.79 -19.11 17.14
CA PHE A 2 29.52 -19.84 17.11
C PHE A 2 28.30 -18.92 17.27
N LYS A 3 28.44 -17.84 18.05
CA LYS A 3 27.37 -16.87 18.23
C LYS A 3 27.05 -16.14 16.96
N GLU A 4 28.05 -15.83 16.16
CA GLU A 4 27.87 -15.16 14.88
C GLU A 4 27.15 -16.04 13.88
N LEU A 5 27.52 -17.32 13.85
CA LEU A 5 26.84 -18.29 12.96
C LEU A 5 25.39 -18.49 13.37
N GLY A 6 25.12 -18.54 14.68
CA GLY A 6 23.76 -18.63 15.18
C GLY A 6 22.93 -17.43 14.82
N SER A 7 23.51 -16.23 14.90
CA SER A 7 22.82 -14.99 14.54
C SER A 7 22.49 -14.95 13.05
N ILE A 8 23.42 -15.39 12.21
CA ILE A 8 23.21 -15.44 10.77
C ILE A 8 22.10 -16.44 10.42
N ALA A 9 22.12 -17.61 11.06
CA ALA A 9 21.08 -18.63 10.84
C ALA A 9 19.70 -18.10 11.25
N SER A 10 19.62 -17.39 12.39
CA SER A 10 18.39 -16.78 12.85
C SER A 10 17.90 -15.71 11.88
N LEU A 11 18.81 -14.92 11.36
CA LEU A 11 18.50 -13.88 10.38
C LEU A 11 17.94 -14.47 9.11
N MET A 12 18.56 -15.53 8.60
CA MET A 12 18.10 -16.21 7.40
C MET A 12 16.71 -16.83 7.60
N LYS A 13 16.46 -17.39 8.77
CA LYS A 13 15.15 -17.95 9.10
C LYS A 13 14.11 -16.87 9.16
N ASN A 14 14.43 -15.71 9.76
CA ASN A 14 13.52 -14.58 9.83
C ASN A 14 13.23 -14.01 8.46
N MET A 15 14.24 -13.96 7.58
CA MET A 15 14.05 -13.50 6.21
C MET A 15 13.10 -14.42 5.44
N GLY A 16 13.22 -15.72 5.63
CA GLY A 16 12.31 -16.68 5.04
C GLY A 16 10.87 -16.47 5.50
N ASN A 17 10.70 -16.20 6.79
CA ASN A 17 9.38 -15.90 7.36
C ASN A 17 8.81 -14.60 6.79
N ILE A 18 9.65 -13.58 6.64
CA ILE A 18 9.25 -12.30 6.06
C ILE A 18 8.78 -12.49 4.62
N GLN A 19 9.53 -13.25 3.82
CA GLN A 19 9.16 -13.51 2.44
C GLN A 19 7.83 -14.27 2.35
N GLY A 20 7.63 -15.24 3.23
CA GLY A 20 6.38 -15.97 3.30
C GLY A 20 5.21 -15.07 3.65
N ARG A 21 5.41 -14.18 4.62
CA ARG A 21 4.39 -13.21 5.02
C ARG A 21 4.08 -12.23 3.91
N MET A 22 5.10 -11.78 3.19
CA MET A 22 4.89 -10.87 2.07
C MET A 22 4.12 -11.52 0.93
N GLY A 23 4.38 -12.81 0.69
CA GLY A 23 3.63 -13.57 -0.29
C GLY A 23 2.16 -13.70 0.09
N GLU A 24 1.88 -14.01 1.35
CA GLU A 24 0.52 -14.08 1.87
C GLU A 24 -0.18 -12.73 1.78
N MET A 25 0.54 -11.65 2.16
CA MET A 25 0.02 -10.30 2.09
C MET A 25 -0.36 -9.93 0.65
N SER A 26 0.48 -10.29 -0.30
CA SER A 26 0.24 -10.00 -1.71
C SER A 26 -1.04 -10.70 -2.18
N GLU A 27 -1.23 -11.96 -1.81
CA GLU A 27 -2.44 -12.70 -2.16
C GLU A 27 -3.68 -12.10 -1.49
N GLU A 28 -3.58 -11.70 -0.24
CA GLU A 28 -4.67 -11.06 0.48
C GLU A 28 -5.06 -9.73 -0.15
N LEU A 29 -4.06 -8.90 -0.50
CA LEU A 29 -4.30 -7.61 -1.13
C LEU A 29 -4.93 -7.78 -2.51
N LYS A 30 -4.49 -8.79 -3.25
CA LYS A 30 -5.05 -9.07 -4.56
C LYS A 30 -6.53 -9.43 -4.49
N ALA A 31 -6.94 -10.09 -3.40
CA ALA A 31 -8.32 -10.51 -3.18
C ALA A 31 -9.20 -9.38 -2.65
N LYS A 32 -8.63 -8.34 -2.07
CA LYS A 32 -9.39 -7.23 -1.50
C LYS A 32 -9.85 -6.27 -2.59
N ARG A 33 -10.93 -5.56 -2.28
CA ARG A 33 -11.52 -4.59 -3.22
C ARG A 33 -11.66 -3.24 -2.54
N VAL A 34 -11.31 -2.18 -3.28
CA VAL A 34 -11.58 -0.81 -2.88
C VAL A 34 -12.30 -0.12 -4.03
N THR A 35 -13.12 0.85 -3.71
CA THR A 35 -13.87 1.61 -4.69
C THR A 35 -13.52 3.07 -4.57
N GLY A 36 -13.06 3.66 -5.68
CA GLY A 36 -12.89 5.09 -5.80
C GLY A 36 -14.05 5.68 -6.54
N SER A 37 -14.43 6.90 -6.22
CA SER A 37 -15.56 7.54 -6.86
C SER A 37 -15.30 9.03 -7.09
N ALA A 38 -16.03 9.59 -8.03
CA ALA A 38 -15.98 11.01 -8.35
C ALA A 38 -17.34 11.46 -8.85
N GLY A 39 -17.63 12.76 -8.70
CA GLY A 39 -18.90 13.32 -9.18
C GLY A 39 -20.11 12.79 -8.45
N GLY A 40 -19.98 12.56 -7.12
CA GLY A 40 -21.10 12.04 -6.35
C GLY A 40 -21.47 10.61 -6.71
N GLY A 41 -20.52 9.82 -7.19
CA GLY A 41 -20.77 8.44 -7.56
C GLY A 41 -21.11 8.23 -9.02
N MET A 42 -21.05 9.27 -9.83
CA MET A 42 -21.31 9.15 -11.28
C MET A 42 -20.26 8.30 -11.97
N VAL A 43 -19.04 8.33 -11.47
CA VAL A 43 -17.95 7.46 -11.95
C VAL A 43 -17.40 6.71 -10.75
N GLU A 44 -17.36 5.40 -10.85
CA GLU A 44 -16.81 4.55 -9.81
C GLU A 44 -15.76 3.62 -10.42
N VAL A 45 -14.65 3.46 -9.70
CA VAL A 45 -13.55 2.61 -10.14
C VAL A 45 -13.26 1.60 -9.05
N THR A 46 -13.22 0.33 -9.41
CA THR A 46 -12.89 -0.73 -8.47
C THR A 46 -11.45 -1.17 -8.71
N SER A 47 -10.69 -1.25 -7.61
CA SER A 47 -9.31 -1.70 -7.62
C SER A 47 -9.13 -2.80 -6.59
N ASN A 48 -8.08 -3.60 -6.73
CA ASN A 48 -7.68 -4.49 -5.65
C ASN A 48 -6.67 -3.77 -4.74
N GLY A 49 -6.22 -4.46 -3.69
CA GLY A 49 -5.28 -3.87 -2.74
C GLY A 49 -3.88 -3.67 -3.31
N LEU A 50 -3.59 -4.22 -4.48
CA LEU A 50 -2.29 -4.03 -5.16
C LEU A 50 -2.31 -2.81 -6.09
N GLY A 51 -3.42 -2.11 -6.18
CA GLY A 51 -3.53 -0.94 -7.05
C GLY A 51 -3.87 -1.27 -8.50
N GLN A 52 -4.30 -2.49 -8.76
CA GLN A 52 -4.73 -2.87 -10.12
C GLN A 52 -6.18 -2.46 -10.32
N ILE A 53 -6.44 -1.72 -11.38
CA ILE A 53 -7.79 -1.27 -11.71
C ILE A 53 -8.52 -2.45 -12.38
N LEU A 54 -9.62 -2.86 -11.77
CA LEU A 54 -10.37 -4.04 -12.23
C LEU A 54 -11.59 -3.68 -13.05
N SER A 55 -12.27 -2.59 -12.73
CA SER A 55 -13.45 -2.19 -13.44
C SER A 55 -13.71 -0.70 -13.30
N VAL A 56 -14.44 -0.15 -14.26
CA VAL A 56 -14.86 1.24 -14.25
C VAL A 56 -16.36 1.24 -14.55
N GLN A 57 -17.12 1.94 -13.72
CA GLN A 57 -18.56 2.12 -13.91
C GLN A 57 -18.84 3.59 -14.13
N ILE A 58 -19.54 3.89 -15.20
CA ILE A 58 -19.92 5.25 -15.57
C ILE A 58 -21.43 5.31 -15.57
N ASP A 59 -22.01 6.34 -14.93
CA ASP A 59 -23.45 6.52 -14.93
C ASP A 59 -23.95 6.61 -16.38
N PRO A 60 -24.92 5.78 -16.75
CA PRO A 60 -25.45 5.81 -18.12
C PRO A 60 -25.96 7.18 -18.55
N THR A 61 -26.41 8.00 -17.62
CA THR A 61 -26.91 9.34 -17.91
C THR A 61 -25.82 10.21 -18.55
N LEU A 62 -24.56 10.06 -18.12
CA LEU A 62 -23.45 10.80 -18.71
C LEU A 62 -23.22 10.41 -20.15
N VAL A 63 -23.37 9.14 -20.45
CA VAL A 63 -23.22 8.63 -21.82
C VAL A 63 -24.38 9.07 -22.70
N GLU A 64 -25.60 8.98 -22.20
CA GLU A 64 -26.80 9.35 -22.91
C GLU A 64 -26.80 10.84 -23.28
N LYS A 65 -26.34 11.69 -22.37
CA LYS A 65 -26.25 13.13 -22.57
C LYS A 65 -25.00 13.56 -23.31
N ASN A 66 -24.16 12.60 -23.68
CA ASN A 66 -22.90 12.86 -24.40
C ASN A 66 -21.97 13.81 -23.61
N GLU A 67 -21.91 13.63 -22.29
CA GLU A 67 -21.10 14.45 -21.39
C GLU A 67 -19.66 13.95 -21.37
N VAL A 68 -18.99 13.98 -22.52
CA VAL A 68 -17.67 13.42 -22.69
C VAL A 68 -16.63 14.15 -21.83
N GLU A 69 -16.71 15.48 -21.79
CA GLU A 69 -15.76 16.28 -21.00
C GLU A 69 -15.86 15.96 -19.51
N MET A 70 -17.09 15.79 -19.02
CA MET A 70 -17.30 15.44 -17.63
C MET A 70 -16.72 14.07 -17.29
N ILE A 71 -16.91 13.10 -18.19
CA ILE A 71 -16.32 11.77 -18.03
C ILE A 71 -14.80 11.87 -17.98
N GLN A 72 -14.21 12.65 -18.87
CA GLN A 72 -12.75 12.84 -18.93
C GLN A 72 -12.20 13.49 -17.67
N ASP A 73 -12.98 14.35 -17.04
CA ASP A 73 -12.57 15.02 -15.79
C ASP A 73 -12.76 14.12 -14.56
N LEU A 74 -13.87 13.39 -14.53
CA LEU A 74 -14.21 12.56 -13.36
C LEU A 74 -13.44 11.25 -13.31
N LEU A 75 -13.11 10.68 -14.46
CA LEU A 75 -12.47 9.38 -14.51
C LEU A 75 -11.10 9.37 -13.82
N PRO A 76 -10.18 10.32 -14.09
CA PRO A 76 -8.91 10.36 -13.37
C PRO A 76 -9.09 10.55 -11.87
N ALA A 77 -10.07 11.36 -11.47
CA ALA A 77 -10.33 11.60 -10.06
C ALA A 77 -10.77 10.31 -9.35
N ALA A 78 -11.65 9.54 -9.97
CA ALA A 78 -12.12 8.27 -9.43
C ALA A 78 -11.00 7.24 -9.36
N ILE A 79 -10.15 7.19 -10.39
CA ILE A 79 -9.00 6.29 -10.42
C ILE A 79 -8.03 6.63 -9.30
N ASN A 80 -7.70 7.90 -9.15
CA ASN A 80 -6.78 8.36 -8.10
C ASN A 80 -7.34 8.08 -6.71
N ASP A 81 -8.65 8.23 -6.52
CA ASP A 81 -9.28 7.91 -5.25
C ASP A 81 -9.15 6.41 -4.94
N ALA A 82 -9.35 5.55 -5.91
CA ALA A 82 -9.17 4.11 -5.76
C ALA A 82 -7.73 3.76 -5.43
N ILE A 83 -6.77 4.41 -6.08
CA ILE A 83 -5.34 4.16 -5.84
C ILE A 83 -4.95 4.57 -4.43
N VAL A 84 -5.43 5.71 -3.96
CA VAL A 84 -5.16 6.16 -2.58
C VAL A 84 -5.67 5.14 -1.57
N LYS A 85 -6.89 4.66 -1.76
CA LYS A 85 -7.48 3.64 -0.87
C LYS A 85 -6.70 2.33 -0.92
N SER A 86 -6.24 1.94 -2.09
CA SER A 86 -5.40 0.76 -2.27
C SER A 86 -4.08 0.90 -1.50
N LYS A 87 -3.45 2.07 -1.58
CA LYS A 87 -2.21 2.34 -0.84
C LYS A 87 -2.41 2.28 0.67
N GLN A 88 -3.56 2.76 1.15
CA GLN A 88 -3.89 2.66 2.57
C GLN A 88 -3.97 1.22 3.04
N LEU A 89 -4.60 0.35 2.25
CA LEU A 89 -4.65 -1.08 2.54
C LEU A 89 -3.25 -1.69 2.57
N HIS A 90 -2.41 -1.28 1.63
CA HIS A 90 -1.03 -1.76 1.56
C HIS A 90 -0.24 -1.39 2.81
N VAL A 91 -0.37 -0.14 3.26
CA VAL A 91 0.29 0.34 4.47
C VAL A 91 -0.19 -0.42 5.70
N GLU A 92 -1.48 -0.63 5.82
CA GLU A 92 -2.06 -1.40 6.93
C GLU A 92 -1.52 -2.83 6.97
N SER A 93 -1.42 -3.47 5.81
CA SER A 93 -0.88 -4.81 5.71
C SER A 93 0.61 -4.87 6.08
N MET A 94 1.38 -3.85 5.69
CA MET A 94 2.78 -3.75 6.07
C MET A 94 2.94 -3.57 7.58
N GLN A 95 2.06 -2.81 8.22
CA GLN A 95 2.07 -2.65 9.67
C GLN A 95 1.81 -3.98 10.37
N ASP A 96 0.93 -4.79 9.84
CA ASP A 96 0.66 -6.12 10.38
C ASP A 96 1.90 -7.00 10.34
N ILE A 97 2.64 -6.97 9.23
CA ILE A 97 3.88 -7.73 9.09
C ILE A 97 4.92 -7.23 10.09
N THR A 98 5.08 -5.91 10.19
CA THR A 98 6.02 -5.27 11.10
C THR A 98 5.72 -5.63 12.55
N GLY A 99 4.45 -5.62 12.91
CA GLY A 99 4.03 -5.98 14.27
C GLY A 99 4.19 -7.46 14.59
N ALA A 100 4.22 -8.32 13.58
CA ALA A 100 4.37 -9.76 13.77
C ALA A 100 5.83 -10.18 13.99
N ILE A 101 6.79 -9.30 13.73
CA ILE A 101 8.23 -9.60 13.88
C ILE A 101 8.75 -8.89 15.12
N PRO A 102 9.14 -9.65 16.16
CA PRO A 102 9.64 -9.04 17.39
C PRO A 102 10.93 -8.24 17.16
N GLY A 103 10.98 -7.04 17.67
CA GLY A 103 12.15 -6.18 17.59
C GLY A 103 12.32 -5.42 16.29
N LEU A 104 11.53 -5.71 15.28
CA LEU A 104 11.64 -5.02 14.01
C LEU A 104 11.25 -3.54 14.14
N ASP A 105 10.25 -3.25 14.95
CA ASP A 105 9.80 -1.88 15.20
C ASP A 105 10.92 -1.02 15.77
N LYS A 106 11.64 -1.58 16.75
CA LYS A 106 12.76 -0.87 17.40
C LYS A 106 13.90 -0.66 16.42
N ALA A 107 14.19 -1.67 15.61
CA ALA A 107 15.28 -1.57 14.63
C ALA A 107 14.98 -0.49 13.60
N MET A 108 13.76 -0.44 13.11
CA MET A 108 13.35 0.57 12.13
C MET A 108 13.32 1.97 12.76
N ALA A 109 12.85 2.07 13.99
CA ALA A 109 12.80 3.35 14.69
C ALA A 109 14.20 3.90 14.94
N GLN A 110 15.15 3.03 15.29
CA GLN A 110 16.53 3.44 15.51
C GLN A 110 17.18 3.94 14.22
N MET A 111 16.94 3.24 13.12
CA MET A 111 17.49 3.65 11.83
C MET A 111 16.93 5.01 11.39
N THR A 112 15.64 5.18 11.53
CA THR A 112 14.97 6.42 11.12
C THR A 112 15.33 7.58 12.07
N GLY A 113 15.34 7.30 13.37
CA GLY A 113 15.65 8.31 14.37
C GLY A 113 17.08 8.81 14.27
N ASN A 114 18.02 7.90 14.05
CA ASN A 114 19.42 8.27 13.92
C ASN A 114 19.67 9.13 12.68
N ASP A 115 19.05 8.75 11.58
CA ASP A 115 19.19 9.53 10.34
C ASP A 115 18.63 10.94 10.50
N THR A 116 17.51 11.06 11.18
CA THR A 116 16.87 12.36 11.41
C THR A 116 17.74 13.24 12.30
N GLU A 117 18.31 12.67 13.35
CA GLU A 117 19.17 13.44 14.26
C GLU A 117 20.45 13.92 13.57
N ASP A 118 21.05 13.06 12.76
CA ASP A 118 22.25 13.41 12.03
C ASP A 118 22.00 14.53 11.02
N ASP A 119 20.84 14.54 10.41
CA ASP A 119 20.48 15.56 9.44
C ASP A 119 20.27 16.94 10.08
N VAL A 120 19.80 16.97 11.31
CA VAL A 120 19.50 18.23 12.01
C VAL A 120 20.76 18.92 12.51
N GLU A 121 21.71 18.17 13.04
CA GLU A 121 22.90 18.77 13.65
C GLU A 121 23.76 19.59 12.70
N PRO A 122 24.08 19.14 11.49
CA PRO A 122 24.99 19.87 10.62
C PRO A 122 24.47 21.21 10.12
N ALA A 123 23.20 21.47 10.34
CA ALA A 123 22.59 22.71 9.82
C ALA A 123 23.13 23.96 10.49
N GLU A 124 23.77 23.83 11.62
CA GLU A 124 24.38 24.96 12.31
C GLU A 124 25.83 25.20 11.85
#